data_8ff49580ba765f79560b1deac1b32d98
#
_entry.id   8ff49580ba765f79560b1deac1b32d98
#
_cell.length_a   1.000
_cell.length_b   1.000
_cell.length_c   1.000
_cell.angle_alpha   90.00
_cell.angle_beta   90.00
_cell.angle_gamma   90.00
#
_symmetry.space_group_name_H-M   'P 1'
#
loop_
_entity.id
_entity.type
_entity.pdbx_description
1 polymer ?
#
loop_
_entity_poly.entity_id
_entity_poly.type
_entity_poly.pdbx_seq_one_letter_code
_entity_poly.pdbx_strand_id
1 'polypeptide(L)'
;MGTEKEADACCREHDKCPDSIPAGETKHNLTNKDQYTKSHCDCDHKFHECLREAKSFVGDQIGRLYFNVIQIQCFKLEYPVVNCTSEKGFLLNTIRKSCQHYELDKTQEKRCQFFDPPFYVGQAGPLLNIPVVSSLLEKPVNDFKNQSVNGGVIGNVIAG
;
A
#
# COMPACT_ATOMS: atom_id res chain seq x y z
N MET A 1 22.68 -5.88 4.86
CA MET A 1 21.60 -5.51 3.94
C MET A 1 20.82 -6.74 3.53
N GLY A 2 19.52 -6.66 3.50
CA GLY A 2 18.65 -7.77 3.12
C GLY A 2 18.67 -8.05 1.61
N THR A 3 18.14 -9.20 1.21
CA THR A 3 18.14 -9.67 -0.17
C THR A 3 16.76 -9.52 -0.82
N GLU A 4 16.73 -9.72 -2.16
CA GLU A 4 15.49 -9.77 -2.91
C GLU A 4 14.58 -10.92 -2.45
N LYS A 5 15.16 -12.03 -1.98
CA LYS A 5 14.41 -13.19 -1.47
C LYS A 5 13.56 -12.84 -0.25
N GLU A 6 14.08 -11.98 0.62
CA GLU A 6 13.35 -11.52 1.81
C GLU A 6 12.18 -10.62 1.41
N ALA A 7 12.39 -9.71 0.47
CA ALA A 7 11.32 -8.89 -0.06
C ALA A 7 10.25 -9.74 -0.77
N ASP A 8 10.68 -10.72 -1.56
CA ASP A 8 9.78 -11.64 -2.25
C ASP A 8 8.93 -12.47 -1.27
N ALA A 9 9.52 -12.89 -0.15
CA ALA A 9 8.79 -13.58 0.90
C ALA A 9 7.69 -12.69 1.51
N CYS A 10 7.95 -11.40 1.68
CA CYS A 10 6.96 -10.45 2.16
C CYS A 10 5.78 -10.33 1.18
N CYS A 11 6.07 -10.28 -0.12
CA CYS A 11 5.03 -10.23 -1.15
C CYS A 11 4.19 -11.50 -1.16
N ARG A 12 4.83 -12.67 -1.09
CA ARG A 12 4.11 -13.95 -1.06
C ARG A 12 3.19 -14.07 0.16
N GLU A 13 3.64 -13.60 1.30
CA GLU A 13 2.83 -13.62 2.52
C GLU A 13 1.63 -12.66 2.40
N HIS A 14 1.85 -11.50 1.82
CA HIS A 14 0.78 -10.53 1.54
C HIS A 14 -0.27 -11.10 0.58
N ASP A 15 0.16 -11.83 -0.45
CA ASP A 15 -0.74 -12.48 -1.41
C ASP A 15 -1.66 -13.53 -0.77
N LYS A 16 -1.27 -14.08 0.36
CA LYS A 16 -2.07 -15.05 1.11
C LYS A 16 -3.06 -14.42 2.07
N CYS A 17 -3.24 -13.10 2.03
CA CYS A 17 -4.20 -12.43 2.90
C CYS A 17 -5.58 -13.13 2.83
N PRO A 18 -6.15 -13.58 3.95
CA PRO A 18 -7.39 -14.36 3.93
C PRO A 18 -8.62 -13.52 3.60
N ASP A 19 -8.52 -12.19 3.68
CA ASP A 19 -9.64 -11.31 3.40
C ASP A 19 -9.19 -10.16 2.51
N SER A 20 -9.70 -10.15 1.28
CA SER A 20 -9.39 -9.14 0.28
C SER A 20 -10.61 -8.88 -0.61
N ILE A 21 -10.66 -7.69 -1.21
CA ILE A 21 -11.70 -7.28 -2.14
C ILE A 21 -11.05 -7.03 -3.50
N PRO A 22 -11.19 -7.95 -4.46
CA PRO A 22 -10.67 -7.75 -5.80
C PRO A 22 -11.26 -6.52 -6.49
N ALA A 23 -10.58 -6.03 -7.51
CA ALA A 23 -11.04 -4.88 -8.28
C ALA A 23 -12.45 -5.11 -8.84
N GLY A 24 -13.33 -4.18 -8.60
CA GLY A 24 -14.73 -4.23 -9.06
C GLY A 24 -15.66 -5.06 -8.20
N GLU A 25 -15.16 -5.76 -7.20
CA GLU A 25 -16.00 -6.60 -6.34
C GLU A 25 -16.51 -5.85 -5.11
N THR A 26 -17.58 -6.42 -4.52
CA THR A 26 -18.23 -5.93 -3.29
C THR A 26 -18.13 -6.99 -2.21
N LYS A 27 -17.57 -6.62 -1.06
CA LYS A 27 -17.53 -7.44 0.17
C LYS A 27 -17.68 -6.52 1.37
N HIS A 28 -18.26 -7.02 2.46
CA HIS A 28 -18.43 -6.26 3.71
C HIS A 28 -19.15 -4.92 3.51
N ASN A 29 -20.09 -4.86 2.57
CA ASN A 29 -20.78 -3.63 2.14
C ASN A 29 -19.85 -2.57 1.54
N LEU A 30 -18.65 -2.95 1.11
CA LEU A 30 -17.69 -2.08 0.42
C LEU A 30 -17.52 -2.53 -1.02
N THR A 31 -17.56 -1.58 -1.95
CA THR A 31 -17.26 -1.83 -3.36
C THR A 31 -15.89 -1.26 -3.70
N ASN A 32 -14.99 -2.13 -4.16
CA ASN A 32 -13.67 -1.71 -4.61
C ASN A 32 -13.75 -1.17 -6.04
N LYS A 33 -13.74 0.15 -6.20
CA LYS A 33 -13.82 0.82 -7.50
C LYS A 33 -12.46 1.02 -8.15
N ASP A 34 -11.38 0.69 -7.44
CA ASP A 34 -10.02 0.82 -7.97
C ASP A 34 -9.64 -0.41 -8.80
N GLN A 35 -8.58 -0.27 -9.55
CA GLN A 35 -8.08 -1.34 -10.41
C GLN A 35 -7.19 -2.38 -9.69
N TYR A 36 -6.94 -2.18 -8.41
CA TYR A 36 -6.12 -3.06 -7.59
C TYR A 36 -6.96 -3.75 -6.53
N THR A 37 -6.59 -4.97 -6.18
CA THR A 37 -7.15 -5.66 -5.01
C THR A 37 -6.81 -4.89 -3.74
N LYS A 38 -7.79 -4.72 -2.87
CA LYS A 38 -7.60 -4.15 -1.54
C LYS A 38 -7.64 -5.26 -0.50
N SER A 39 -6.64 -5.28 0.37
CA SER A 39 -6.51 -6.30 1.42
C SER A 39 -6.99 -5.75 2.76
N HIS A 40 -7.29 -6.65 3.70
CA HIS A 40 -7.54 -6.25 5.07
C HIS A 40 -6.34 -5.48 5.64
N CYS A 41 -6.60 -4.46 6.45
CA CYS A 41 -5.52 -3.59 6.97
C CYS A 41 -4.46 -4.34 7.78
N ASP A 42 -4.83 -5.43 8.45
CA ASP A 42 -3.85 -6.26 9.19
C ASP A 42 -2.82 -6.90 8.25
N CYS A 43 -3.25 -7.32 7.04
CA CYS A 43 -2.33 -7.86 6.04
C CYS A 43 -1.37 -6.78 5.52
N ASP A 44 -1.90 -5.59 5.26
CA ASP A 44 -1.08 -4.46 4.79
C ASP A 44 -0.10 -4.00 5.87
N HIS A 45 -0.51 -3.99 7.13
CA HIS A 45 0.37 -3.66 8.24
C HIS A 45 1.55 -4.65 8.34
N LYS A 46 1.27 -5.93 8.26
CA LYS A 46 2.31 -6.97 8.25
C LYS A 46 3.24 -6.83 7.05
N PHE A 47 2.69 -6.53 5.90
CA PHE A 47 3.46 -6.30 4.67
C PHE A 47 4.41 -5.11 4.82
N HIS A 48 3.89 -4.00 5.33
CA HIS A 48 4.67 -2.79 5.59
C HIS A 48 5.87 -3.08 6.51
N GLU A 49 5.62 -3.74 7.63
CA GLU A 49 6.68 -4.07 8.59
C GLU A 49 7.67 -5.11 8.02
N CYS A 50 7.16 -6.11 7.32
CA CYS A 50 8.01 -7.13 6.69
C CYS A 50 9.01 -6.50 5.70
N LEU A 51 8.55 -5.59 4.84
CA LEU A 51 9.42 -4.89 3.90
C LEU A 51 10.46 -4.01 4.59
N ARG A 52 10.08 -3.35 5.68
CA ARG A 52 11.03 -2.56 6.48
C ARG A 52 12.10 -3.44 7.12
N GLU A 53 11.70 -4.54 7.73
CA GLU A 53 12.60 -5.46 8.43
C GLU A 53 13.53 -6.21 7.48
N ALA A 54 13.12 -6.41 6.24
CA ALA A 54 13.96 -7.03 5.23
C ALA A 54 15.23 -6.23 4.93
N LYS A 55 15.21 -4.91 5.15
CA LYS A 55 16.34 -4.01 4.90
C LYS A 55 16.93 -4.18 3.50
N SER A 56 16.06 -4.44 2.54
CA SER A 56 16.38 -4.69 1.14
C SER A 56 16.10 -3.45 0.32
N PHE A 57 17.00 -3.11 -0.59
CA PHE A 57 16.77 -2.02 -1.54
C PHE A 57 15.51 -2.25 -2.37
N VAL A 58 15.33 -3.47 -2.88
CA VAL A 58 14.14 -3.84 -3.65
C VAL A 58 12.89 -3.78 -2.78
N GLY A 59 12.95 -4.28 -1.55
CA GLY A 59 11.85 -4.22 -0.61
C GLY A 59 11.43 -2.79 -0.29
N ASP A 60 12.39 -1.89 -0.12
CA ASP A 60 12.10 -0.48 0.13
C ASP A 60 11.45 0.19 -1.08
N GLN A 61 11.86 -0.16 -2.30
CA GLN A 61 11.21 0.35 -3.51
C GLN A 61 9.76 -0.14 -3.62
N ILE A 62 9.50 -1.41 -3.30
CA ILE A 62 8.15 -1.97 -3.29
C ILE A 62 7.29 -1.24 -2.26
N GLY A 63 7.81 -1.04 -1.05
CA GLY A 63 7.10 -0.34 0.01
C GLY A 63 6.74 1.09 -0.37
N ARG A 64 7.68 1.82 -0.93
CA ARG A 64 7.45 3.20 -1.40
C ARG A 64 6.41 3.24 -2.50
N LEU A 65 6.49 2.32 -3.45
CA LEU A 65 5.53 2.27 -4.54
C LEU A 65 4.12 1.96 -4.03
N TYR A 66 3.97 0.92 -3.23
CA TYR A 66 2.67 0.47 -2.73
C TYR A 66 2.02 1.50 -1.80
N PHE A 67 2.77 1.99 -0.82
CA PHE A 67 2.24 2.82 0.26
C PHE A 67 2.29 4.33 -0.04
N ASN A 68 3.31 4.79 -0.77
CA ASN A 68 3.52 6.23 -0.98
C ASN A 68 3.05 6.71 -2.35
N VAL A 69 3.28 5.93 -3.40
CA VAL A 69 2.99 6.35 -4.78
C VAL A 69 1.59 5.93 -5.19
N ILE A 70 1.29 4.63 -5.17
CA ILE A 70 -0.04 4.10 -5.55
C ILE A 70 -1.03 4.35 -4.43
N GLN A 71 -0.62 4.25 -3.20
CA GLN A 71 -1.44 4.47 -2.00
C GLN A 71 -2.68 3.57 -2.00
N ILE A 72 -2.47 2.27 -2.17
CA ILE A 72 -3.56 1.30 -2.15
C ILE A 72 -4.18 1.27 -0.76
N GLN A 73 -5.46 1.58 -0.70
CA GLN A 73 -6.20 1.55 0.56
C GLN A 73 -6.40 0.13 1.05
N CYS A 74 -6.50 -0.03 2.34
CA CYS A 74 -6.94 -1.26 2.99
C CYS A 74 -8.34 -1.08 3.57
N PHE A 75 -8.94 -2.16 4.06
CA PHE A 75 -10.22 -2.09 4.76
C PHE A 75 -10.15 -2.79 6.11
N LYS A 76 -10.95 -2.31 7.04
CA LYS A 76 -11.13 -2.95 8.35
C LYS A 76 -12.41 -2.51 9.00
N LEU A 77 -12.85 -3.29 9.99
CA LEU A 77 -13.94 -2.95 10.87
C LEU A 77 -13.44 -1.93 11.90
N GLU A 78 -14.03 -0.74 11.90
CA GLU A 78 -13.64 0.34 12.82
C GLU A 78 -14.82 1.26 13.09
N TYR A 79 -14.75 2.03 14.17
CA TYR A 79 -15.72 3.09 14.40
C TYR A 79 -15.79 4.04 13.22
N PRO A 80 -16.97 4.64 12.92
CA PRO A 80 -17.09 5.52 11.75
C PRO A 80 -16.09 6.66 11.77
N VAL A 81 -15.45 6.87 10.63
CA VAL A 81 -14.56 8.00 10.41
C VAL A 81 -15.41 9.25 10.25
N VAL A 82 -15.12 10.30 11.04
CA VAL A 82 -15.79 11.60 10.95
C VAL A 82 -14.91 12.67 10.34
N ASN A 83 -13.59 12.53 10.43
CA ASN A 83 -12.66 13.51 9.87
C ASN A 83 -11.28 12.91 9.67
N CYS A 84 -10.51 13.49 8.75
CA CYS A 84 -9.08 13.27 8.64
C CYS A 84 -8.36 14.41 9.36
N THR A 85 -7.59 14.10 10.39
CA THR A 85 -6.90 15.10 11.21
C THR A 85 -5.47 15.39 10.74
N SER A 86 -4.90 14.54 9.89
CA SER A 86 -3.58 14.76 9.31
C SER A 86 -3.53 14.23 7.89
N GLU A 87 -3.64 15.12 6.92
CA GLU A 87 -3.59 14.82 5.50
C GLU A 87 -2.25 15.28 4.94
N LYS A 88 -1.50 14.35 4.33
CA LYS A 88 -0.16 14.63 3.82
C LYS A 88 0.03 14.10 2.41
N GLY A 89 0.77 14.86 1.59
CA GLY A 89 1.30 14.38 0.33
C GLY A 89 2.67 13.76 0.53
N PHE A 90 3.00 12.78 -0.30
CA PHE A 90 4.33 12.14 -0.26
C PHE A 90 5.43 13.09 -0.77
N LEU A 91 5.15 13.86 -1.82
CA LEU A 91 6.01 14.88 -2.37
C LEU A 91 5.28 16.22 -2.39
N LEU A 92 6.02 17.34 -2.43
CA LEU A 92 5.46 18.69 -2.42
C LEU A 92 4.39 18.93 -3.50
N ASN A 93 4.52 18.25 -4.64
CA ASN A 93 3.60 18.39 -5.77
C ASN A 93 2.73 17.14 -5.98
N THR A 94 2.52 16.34 -4.95
CA THR A 94 1.69 15.15 -5.06
C THR A 94 0.25 15.53 -5.35
N ILE A 95 -0.33 14.92 -6.39
CA ILE A 95 -1.71 15.14 -6.81
C ILE A 95 -2.69 14.61 -5.76
N ARG A 96 -2.32 13.52 -5.07
CA ARG A 96 -3.17 12.88 -4.07
C ARG A 96 -2.55 13.02 -2.69
N LYS A 97 -3.32 13.59 -1.76
CA LYS A 97 -2.99 13.59 -0.35
C LYS A 97 -3.54 12.33 0.31
N SER A 98 -2.79 11.80 1.25
CA SER A 98 -3.16 10.62 2.02
C SER A 98 -3.49 11.03 3.45
N CYS A 99 -4.57 10.48 3.98
CA CYS A 99 -4.91 10.68 5.38
C CYS A 99 -4.04 9.77 6.25
N GLN A 100 -3.28 10.36 7.15
CA GLN A 100 -2.39 9.64 8.05
C GLN A 100 -2.97 9.47 9.45
N HIS A 101 -3.93 10.30 9.85
CA HIS A 101 -4.61 10.18 11.13
C HIS A 101 -6.10 10.45 10.96
N TYR A 102 -6.91 9.57 11.53
CA TYR A 102 -8.37 9.63 11.44
C TYR A 102 -8.98 9.94 12.80
N GLU A 103 -10.02 10.76 12.79
CA GLU A 103 -10.90 10.93 13.94
C GLU A 103 -12.08 10.00 13.80
N LEU A 104 -12.40 9.27 14.86
CA LEU A 104 -13.43 8.23 14.87
C LEU A 104 -14.55 8.59 15.84
N ASP A 105 -15.79 8.28 15.46
CA ASP A 105 -16.97 8.43 16.33
C ASP A 105 -17.20 7.14 17.11
N LYS A 106 -16.73 7.08 18.33
CA LYS A 106 -16.85 5.90 19.22
C LYS A 106 -18.24 5.73 19.81
N THR A 107 -19.19 6.63 19.52
CA THR A 107 -20.56 6.53 20.00
C THR A 107 -21.44 5.68 19.07
N GLN A 108 -20.97 5.39 17.86
CA GLN A 108 -21.67 4.58 16.87
C GLN A 108 -21.07 3.17 16.76
N GLU A 109 -21.83 2.25 16.16
CA GLU A 109 -21.33 0.91 15.90
C GLU A 109 -20.22 0.90 14.87
N LYS A 110 -19.31 -0.05 15.00
CA LYS A 110 -18.23 -0.26 14.03
C LYS A 110 -18.79 -0.71 12.69
N ARG A 111 -18.15 -0.30 11.63
CA ARG A 111 -18.43 -0.72 10.25
C ARG A 111 -17.16 -0.90 9.46
N CYS A 112 -17.20 -1.70 8.39
CA CYS A 112 -16.09 -1.81 7.47
C CYS A 112 -15.94 -0.52 6.66
N GLN A 113 -14.72 -0.03 6.54
CA GLN A 113 -14.40 1.19 5.81
C GLN A 113 -13.03 1.05 5.15
N PHE A 114 -12.81 1.82 4.09
CA PHE A 114 -11.49 1.95 3.49
C PHE A 114 -10.66 2.99 4.22
N PHE A 115 -9.35 2.71 4.34
CA PHE A 115 -8.38 3.60 4.97
C PHE A 115 -7.17 3.77 4.05
N ASP A 116 -6.65 4.99 4.01
CA ASP A 116 -5.39 5.26 3.33
C ASP A 116 -4.25 4.57 4.09
N PRO A 117 -3.24 4.04 3.39
CA PRO A 117 -2.12 3.39 4.05
C PRO A 117 -1.20 4.39 4.74
N PRO A 118 -0.49 3.97 5.79
CA PRO A 118 0.58 4.79 6.35
C PRO A 118 1.71 4.92 5.32
N PHE A 119 2.41 6.04 5.32
CA PHE A 119 3.58 6.19 4.47
C PHE A 119 4.69 5.23 4.87
N TYR A 120 5.45 4.80 3.87
CA TYR A 120 6.57 3.89 4.02
C TYR A 120 7.88 4.66 4.02
N VAL A 121 8.72 4.39 5.01
CA VAL A 121 10.09 4.89 5.08
C VAL A 121 11.01 3.69 5.19
N GLY A 122 11.82 3.47 4.17
CA GLY A 122 12.75 2.35 4.13
C GLY A 122 14.00 2.58 4.99
N GLN A 123 14.75 1.53 5.19
CA GLN A 123 15.98 1.54 5.98
C GLN A 123 17.25 1.34 5.13
N ALA A 124 17.11 1.05 3.84
CA ALA A 124 18.25 0.71 2.97
C ALA A 124 18.90 1.92 2.29
N GLY A 125 18.53 3.14 2.66
CA GLY A 125 19.17 4.36 2.15
C GLY A 125 18.21 5.50 1.86
N PRO A 126 18.72 6.67 1.49
CA PRO A 126 17.91 7.85 1.29
C PRO A 126 17.02 7.74 0.06
N LEU A 127 15.77 8.11 0.24
CA LEU A 127 14.71 8.06 -0.75
C LEU A 127 14.95 8.98 -1.93
N LEU A 128 15.53 10.14 -1.66
CA LEU A 128 15.65 11.24 -2.62
C LEU A 128 16.63 10.97 -3.77
N ASN A 129 17.52 10.00 -3.63
CA ASN A 129 18.54 9.69 -4.61
C ASN A 129 18.19 8.51 -5.51
N ILE A 130 16.91 8.11 -5.53
CA ILE A 130 16.47 6.96 -6.33
C ILE A 130 15.76 7.47 -7.58
N PRO A 131 16.39 7.40 -8.77
CA PRO A 131 15.76 7.82 -10.04
C PRO A 131 14.48 7.04 -10.35
N VAL A 132 14.40 5.81 -9.85
CA VAL A 132 13.24 4.92 -10.03
C VAL A 132 11.96 5.52 -9.46
N VAL A 133 12.01 6.17 -8.30
CA VAL A 133 10.81 6.78 -7.68
C VAL A 133 10.27 7.90 -8.55
N SER A 134 11.15 8.77 -9.05
CA SER A 134 10.75 9.89 -9.94
C SER A 134 10.14 9.38 -11.24
N SER A 135 10.74 8.36 -11.85
CA SER A 135 10.21 7.79 -13.09
C SER A 135 8.89 7.05 -12.89
N LEU A 136 8.65 6.46 -11.73
CA LEU A 136 7.39 5.79 -11.42
C LEU A 136 6.24 6.78 -11.23
N LEU A 137 6.51 7.98 -10.75
CA LEU A 137 5.51 9.04 -10.61
C LEU A 137 5.01 9.54 -11.97
N GLU A 138 5.83 9.41 -13.01
CA GLU A 138 5.51 9.87 -14.36
C GLU A 138 4.88 8.78 -15.23
N LYS A 139 4.90 7.52 -14.79
CA LYS A 139 4.40 6.41 -15.59
C LYS A 139 2.95 6.06 -15.24
N PRO A 140 2.14 5.71 -16.25
CA PRO A 140 0.83 5.14 -16.01
C PRO A 140 0.94 3.83 -15.22
N VAL A 141 -0.04 3.61 -14.36
CA VAL A 141 -0.08 2.42 -13.51
C VAL A 141 -0.05 1.11 -14.30
N ASN A 142 -0.60 1.13 -15.52
CA ASN A 142 -0.63 -0.05 -16.37
C ASN A 142 0.78 -0.51 -16.82
N ASP A 143 1.69 0.43 -17.03
CA ASP A 143 3.07 0.08 -17.41
C ASP A 143 3.79 -0.64 -16.28
N PHE A 144 3.46 -0.27 -15.06
CA PHE A 144 4.02 -0.92 -13.89
C PHE A 144 3.58 -2.40 -13.79
N LYS A 145 2.31 -2.70 -14.08
CA LYS A 145 1.84 -4.08 -14.11
C LYS A 145 2.61 -4.94 -15.12
N ASN A 146 2.87 -4.40 -16.29
CA ASN A 146 3.60 -5.13 -17.31
C ASN A 146 5.06 -5.39 -16.90
N GLN A 147 5.69 -4.46 -16.24
CA GLN A 147 7.05 -4.67 -15.73
C GLN A 147 7.09 -5.72 -14.61
N SER A 148 6.05 -5.77 -13.79
CA SER A 148 6.01 -6.70 -12.68
C SER A 148 5.85 -8.16 -13.10
N VAL A 149 5.22 -8.43 -14.25
CA VAL A 149 5.10 -9.79 -14.79
C VAL A 149 6.48 -10.40 -15.08
N ASN A 150 7.44 -9.58 -15.50
CA ASN A 150 8.79 -10.03 -15.78
C ASN A 150 9.70 -10.04 -14.53
N GLY A 151 9.33 -9.30 -13.50
CA GLY A 151 10.11 -9.19 -12.28
C GLY A 151 9.65 -10.06 -11.10
N GLY A 152 8.47 -10.65 -11.16
CA GLY A 152 7.91 -11.56 -10.16
C GLY A 152 7.47 -10.88 -8.86
N VAL A 153 8.38 -10.25 -8.15
CA VAL A 153 8.14 -9.66 -6.82
C VAL A 153 7.14 -8.51 -6.86
N ILE A 154 7.31 -7.60 -7.80
CA ILE A 154 6.44 -6.42 -7.93
C ILE A 154 5.06 -6.81 -8.47
N GLY A 155 4.98 -7.85 -9.30
CA GLY A 155 3.73 -8.38 -9.82
C GLY A 155 2.80 -8.85 -8.70
N ASN A 156 3.35 -9.54 -7.72
CA ASN A 156 2.59 -10.07 -6.60
C ASN A 156 2.01 -8.96 -5.71
N VAL A 157 2.72 -7.85 -5.53
CA VAL A 157 2.22 -6.71 -4.75
C VAL A 157 1.00 -6.07 -5.40
N ILE A 158 0.99 -5.96 -6.72
CA ILE A 158 -0.03 -5.24 -7.46
C ILE A 158 -1.18 -6.15 -7.89
N ALA A 159 -0.88 -7.39 -8.25
CA ALA A 159 -1.87 -8.37 -8.70
C ALA A 159 -2.64 -9.02 -7.55
N GLY A 160 -2.05 -9.05 -6.35
CA GLY A 160 -2.67 -9.64 -5.15
C GLY A 160 -3.89 -8.90 -4.64
#